data_cd0c56ac538741db9fc0310527d3c58c
#
_entry.id   cd0c56ac538741db9fc0310527d3c58c
#
_cell.length_a   1.000
_cell.length_b   1.000
_cell.length_c   1.000
_cell.angle_alpha   90.00
_cell.angle_beta   90.00
_cell.angle_gamma   90.00
#
_symmetry.space_group_name_H-M   'P 1'
#
loop_
_entity.id
_entity.type
_entity.pdbx_description
1 polymer ?
#
loop_
_entity_poly.entity_id
_entity_poly.type
_entity_poly.pdbx_seq_one_letter_code
_entity_poly.pdbx_strand_id
1 'polypeptide(L)'
;YKEKISYIFMLEYTSLDGTIIQVGQNAKENDELTVSSSPQYWWMHVAGCSGAHVVVCHEGEQLPKETKKDAMVLAVHHSQAPATKMSCVDLTRVEHVMWMRQAGKVKLTGEVMELTIFMRREKERLERLLNTK
;
A
#
# COMPACT_ATOMS: atom_id res chain seq x y z
N TYR A 1 3.29 5.74 -25.07
CA TYR A 1 4.54 5.27 -24.68
C TYR A 1 4.44 4.18 -23.62
N LYS A 2 5.33 3.23 -23.65
CA LYS A 2 5.17 2.02 -22.84
C LYS A 2 5.11 2.24 -21.33
N GLU A 3 5.85 3.20 -20.80
CA GLU A 3 5.80 3.49 -19.37
C GLU A 3 4.47 4.06 -18.93
N LYS A 4 3.75 4.66 -19.83
CA LYS A 4 2.47 5.27 -19.49
C LYS A 4 1.35 4.26 -19.39
N ILE A 5 1.52 3.13 -20.03
CA ILE A 5 0.46 2.13 -20.10
C ILE A 5 0.22 1.49 -18.76
N SER A 6 1.28 1.22 -17.99
CA SER A 6 1.14 0.54 -16.71
C SER A 6 0.43 1.38 -15.65
N TYR A 7 0.54 2.71 -15.70
CA TYR A 7 -0.07 3.55 -14.67
C TYR A 7 -1.58 3.53 -14.69
N ILE A 8 -2.16 3.44 -15.87
CA ILE A 8 -3.61 3.61 -16.01
C ILE A 8 -4.41 2.51 -15.38
N PHE A 9 -3.75 1.39 -15.04
CA PHE A 9 -4.42 0.25 -14.45
C PHE A 9 -4.25 0.15 -12.95
N MET A 10 -3.45 1.03 -12.35
CA MET A 10 -3.29 1.05 -10.91
C MET A 10 -4.38 1.88 -10.27
N LEU A 11 -4.84 1.44 -9.10
CA LEU A 11 -5.78 2.23 -8.33
C LEU A 11 -5.04 3.36 -7.64
N GLU A 12 -5.66 4.53 -7.65
CA GLU A 12 -5.13 5.68 -6.91
C GLU A 12 -6.20 6.24 -6.00
N TYR A 13 -5.80 6.51 -4.79
CA TYR A 13 -6.67 7.12 -3.78
C TYR A 13 -5.99 8.39 -3.29
N THR A 14 -6.77 9.30 -2.72
CA THR A 14 -6.23 10.58 -2.23
C THR A 14 -6.58 10.74 -0.76
N SER A 15 -5.56 10.97 0.06
CA SER A 15 -5.73 11.24 1.48
C SER A 15 -6.23 12.66 1.69
N LEU A 16 -6.65 12.98 2.92
CA LEU A 16 -7.19 14.32 3.21
C LEU A 16 -6.19 15.45 2.96
N ASP A 17 -4.91 15.17 3.12
CA ASP A 17 -3.86 16.18 2.88
C ASP A 17 -3.41 16.23 1.41
N GLY A 18 -4.09 15.50 0.53
CA GLY A 18 -3.75 15.47 -0.88
C GLY A 18 -2.72 14.43 -1.29
N THR A 19 -2.17 13.68 -0.34
CA THR A 19 -1.18 12.64 -0.66
C THR A 19 -1.83 11.53 -1.47
N ILE A 20 -1.17 11.14 -2.55
CA ILE A 20 -1.62 10.04 -3.40
C ILE A 20 -1.18 8.71 -2.80
N ILE A 21 -2.10 7.74 -2.80
CA ILE A 21 -1.84 6.39 -2.35
C ILE A 21 -2.17 5.46 -3.52
N GLN A 22 -1.17 4.71 -3.99
CA GLN A 22 -1.32 3.82 -5.13
C GLN A 22 -1.40 2.38 -4.68
N VAL A 23 -2.29 1.62 -5.33
CA VAL A 23 -2.57 0.24 -4.96
C VAL A 23 -2.49 -0.64 -6.20
N GLY A 24 -1.67 -1.70 -6.15
CA GLY A 24 -1.61 -2.68 -7.22
C GLY A 24 -2.75 -3.68 -7.10
N GLN A 25 -3.41 -3.97 -8.21
CA GLN A 25 -4.59 -4.85 -8.23
C GLN A 25 -4.27 -6.32 -8.47
N ASN A 26 -3.07 -6.62 -8.92
CA ASN A 26 -2.64 -7.98 -9.21
C ASN A 26 -1.13 -8.07 -9.12
N ALA A 27 -0.58 -9.27 -9.28
CA ALA A 27 0.86 -9.50 -9.13
C ALA A 27 1.69 -8.61 -10.05
N LYS A 28 1.27 -8.46 -11.30
CA LYS A 28 2.00 -7.63 -12.27
C LYS A 28 2.02 -6.17 -11.85
N GLU A 29 0.88 -5.62 -11.44
CA GLU A 29 0.80 -4.23 -10.99
C GLU A 29 1.59 -4.02 -9.70
N ASN A 30 1.52 -4.99 -8.78
CA ASN A 30 2.31 -4.94 -7.55
C ASN A 30 3.80 -4.84 -7.86
N ASP A 31 4.29 -5.66 -8.79
CA ASP A 31 5.69 -5.66 -9.17
C ASP A 31 6.09 -4.32 -9.82
N GLU A 32 5.27 -3.84 -10.75
CA GLU A 32 5.53 -2.57 -11.42
C GLU A 32 5.54 -1.40 -10.44
N LEU A 33 4.59 -1.39 -9.52
CA LEU A 33 4.49 -0.35 -8.52
C LEU A 33 5.73 -0.33 -7.62
N THR A 34 6.17 -1.51 -7.18
CA THR A 34 7.35 -1.64 -6.33
C THR A 34 8.63 -1.21 -7.05
N VAL A 35 8.78 -1.62 -8.32
CA VAL A 35 10.00 -1.34 -9.07
C VAL A 35 10.06 0.12 -9.54
N SER A 36 8.92 0.70 -9.91
CA SER A 36 8.90 2.04 -10.52
C SER A 36 8.71 3.19 -9.54
N SER A 37 8.31 2.93 -8.31
CA SER A 37 8.09 3.99 -7.33
C SER A 37 9.40 4.56 -6.80
N SER A 38 9.36 5.82 -6.36
CA SER A 38 10.51 6.43 -5.71
C SER A 38 10.98 5.57 -4.54
N PRO A 39 12.29 5.30 -4.40
CA PRO A 39 12.80 4.52 -3.27
C PRO A 39 12.47 5.16 -1.91
N GLN A 40 12.22 6.46 -1.88
CA GLN A 40 11.93 7.20 -0.66
C GLN A 40 10.47 7.16 -0.26
N TYR A 41 9.58 6.62 -1.11
CA TYR A 41 8.17 6.49 -0.76
C TYR A 41 7.98 5.39 0.27
N TRP A 42 6.81 5.39 0.92
CA TRP A 42 6.46 4.38 1.91
C TRP A 42 5.67 3.26 1.24
N TRP A 43 5.91 2.05 1.69
CA TRP A 43 5.31 0.83 1.14
C TRP A 43 4.63 0.06 2.27
N MET A 44 3.45 -0.47 1.97
CA MET A 44 2.70 -1.29 2.94
C MET A 44 2.17 -2.56 2.27
N HIS A 45 2.01 -3.58 3.10
CA HIS A 45 1.40 -4.84 2.70
C HIS A 45 0.84 -5.50 3.95
N VAL A 46 -0.34 -6.11 3.84
CA VAL A 46 -0.91 -6.85 4.95
C VAL A 46 0.02 -8.01 5.31
N ALA A 47 0.22 -8.25 6.61
CA ALA A 47 1.07 -9.33 7.07
C ALA A 47 0.32 -10.65 7.11
N GLY A 48 0.98 -11.73 6.71
CA GLY A 48 0.48 -13.08 6.90
C GLY A 48 -0.54 -13.58 5.90
N CYS A 49 -0.87 -12.81 4.87
CA CYS A 49 -1.78 -13.29 3.82
C CYS A 49 -1.53 -12.51 2.53
N SER A 50 -2.18 -12.97 1.45
CA SER A 50 -2.06 -12.31 0.16
C SER A 50 -2.78 -10.97 0.15
N GLY A 51 -2.23 -10.00 -0.55
CA GLY A 51 -2.83 -8.69 -0.67
C GLY A 51 -2.10 -7.81 -1.66
N ALA A 52 -2.64 -6.63 -1.85
CA ALA A 52 -2.07 -5.62 -2.73
C ALA A 52 -0.85 -4.96 -2.10
N HIS A 53 0.09 -4.56 -2.94
CA HIS A 53 1.12 -3.62 -2.53
C HIS A 53 0.49 -2.23 -2.50
N VAL A 54 0.78 -1.46 -1.48
CA VAL A 54 0.29 -0.10 -1.31
C VAL A 54 1.50 0.81 -1.21
N VAL A 55 1.53 1.87 -2.02
CA VAL A 55 2.62 2.85 -1.97
C VAL A 55 2.04 4.22 -1.66
N VAL A 56 2.55 4.84 -0.61
CA VAL A 56 2.19 6.20 -0.22
C VAL A 56 3.23 7.13 -0.82
N CYS A 57 2.78 8.04 -1.68
CA CYS A 57 3.67 8.95 -2.40
C CYS A 57 4.09 10.11 -1.51
N HIS A 58 4.87 9.80 -0.48
CA HIS A 58 5.33 10.73 0.54
C HIS A 58 6.77 10.37 0.90
N GLU A 59 7.68 11.33 0.81
CA GLU A 59 9.11 11.10 1.04
C GLU A 59 9.59 11.47 2.44
N GLY A 60 8.79 12.15 3.23
CA GLY A 60 9.17 12.58 4.56
C GLY A 60 9.52 11.43 5.50
N GLU A 61 10.29 11.72 6.53
CA GLU A 61 10.75 10.71 7.48
C GLU A 61 9.61 10.01 8.21
N GLN A 62 8.51 10.72 8.42
CA GLN A 62 7.35 10.15 9.09
C GLN A 62 6.11 10.38 8.26
N LEU A 63 5.29 9.35 8.14
CA LEU A 63 3.99 9.49 7.52
C LEU A 63 3.06 10.24 8.47
N PRO A 64 2.31 11.22 7.96
CA PRO A 64 1.25 11.83 8.76
C PRO A 64 0.28 10.75 9.26
N LYS A 65 -0.14 10.87 10.49
CA LYS A 65 -0.94 9.85 11.17
C LYS A 65 -2.17 9.43 10.38
N GLU A 66 -2.93 10.39 9.85
CA GLU A 66 -4.16 10.08 9.13
C GLU A 66 -3.87 9.42 7.79
N THR A 67 -2.86 9.90 7.08
CA THR A 67 -2.45 9.30 5.81
C THR A 67 -1.95 7.87 6.01
N LYS A 68 -1.22 7.64 7.08
CA LYS A 68 -0.75 6.30 7.43
C LYS A 68 -1.93 5.35 7.65
N LYS A 69 -2.93 5.77 8.41
CA LYS A 69 -4.13 4.95 8.62
C LYS A 69 -4.90 4.72 7.33
N ASP A 70 -4.99 5.72 6.48
CA ASP A 70 -5.62 5.58 5.17
C ASP A 70 -4.97 4.45 4.38
N ALA A 71 -3.65 4.46 4.31
CA ALA A 71 -2.92 3.43 3.58
C ALA A 71 -3.09 2.04 4.22
N MET A 72 -3.11 1.97 5.54
CA MET A 72 -3.35 0.71 6.25
C MET A 72 -4.72 0.11 5.92
N VAL A 73 -5.75 0.95 5.92
CA VAL A 73 -7.11 0.52 5.57
C VAL A 73 -7.15 -0.03 4.16
N LEU A 74 -6.49 0.65 3.23
CA LEU A 74 -6.45 0.20 1.84
C LEU A 74 -5.69 -1.12 1.70
N ALA A 75 -4.60 -1.29 2.43
CA ALA A 75 -3.84 -2.54 2.40
C ALA A 75 -4.69 -3.72 2.86
N VAL A 76 -5.46 -3.55 3.93
CA VAL A 76 -6.34 -4.62 4.42
C VAL A 76 -7.53 -4.83 3.49
N HIS A 77 -8.14 -3.74 3.02
CA HIS A 77 -9.30 -3.80 2.12
C HIS A 77 -8.99 -4.58 0.84
N HIS A 78 -7.80 -4.42 0.31
CA HIS A 78 -7.36 -5.09 -0.93
C HIS A 78 -6.58 -6.37 -0.63
N SER A 79 -6.93 -7.07 0.45
CA SER A 79 -6.23 -8.28 0.85
C SER A 79 -7.21 -9.41 1.14
N GLN A 80 -6.66 -10.58 1.44
CA GLN A 80 -7.43 -11.75 1.86
C GLN A 80 -7.69 -11.76 3.36
N ALA A 81 -7.28 -10.71 4.09
CA ALA A 81 -7.45 -10.66 5.53
C ALA A 81 -8.93 -10.54 5.93
N PRO A 82 -9.38 -11.27 6.97
CA PRO A 82 -10.76 -11.16 7.43
C PRO A 82 -11.04 -9.77 8.02
N ALA A 83 -12.13 -9.15 7.59
CA ALA A 83 -12.49 -7.81 8.08
C ALA A 83 -12.97 -7.80 9.52
N THR A 84 -13.25 -8.98 10.08
CA THR A 84 -13.81 -9.10 11.43
C THR A 84 -12.76 -9.15 12.53
N LYS A 85 -11.49 -9.22 12.16
CA LYS A 85 -10.39 -9.35 13.11
C LYS A 85 -9.44 -8.17 12.99
N MET A 86 -8.61 -8.03 14.02
CA MET A 86 -7.48 -7.12 13.95
C MET A 86 -6.53 -7.62 12.87
N SER A 87 -6.03 -6.72 12.05
CA SER A 87 -5.07 -7.05 11.01
C SER A 87 -3.74 -6.36 11.29
N CYS A 88 -2.66 -7.01 10.86
CA CYS A 88 -1.31 -6.44 10.92
C CYS A 88 -0.89 -6.02 9.52
N VAL A 89 -0.21 -4.89 9.44
CA VAL A 89 0.26 -4.32 8.17
C VAL A 89 1.74 -4.01 8.32
N ASP A 90 2.54 -4.49 7.38
CA ASP A 90 3.96 -4.17 7.34
C ASP A 90 4.16 -2.82 6.66
N LEU A 91 5.02 -1.99 7.24
CA LEU A 91 5.36 -0.67 6.72
C LEU A 91 6.87 -0.55 6.59
N THR A 92 7.34 -0.17 5.42
CA THR A 92 8.76 0.08 5.18
C THR A 92 8.90 1.06 4.02
N ARG A 93 10.12 1.45 3.70
CA ARG A 93 10.39 2.26 2.50
C ARG A 93 10.41 1.37 1.27
N VAL A 94 10.04 1.92 0.12
CA VAL A 94 10.12 1.20 -1.14
C VAL A 94 11.53 0.66 -1.38
N GLU A 95 12.58 1.40 -1.01
CA GLU A 95 13.96 0.96 -1.19
C GLU A 95 14.31 -0.33 -0.48
N HIS A 96 13.53 -0.71 0.53
CA HIS A 96 13.74 -1.94 1.30
C HIS A 96 12.93 -3.13 0.76
N VAL A 97 12.23 -2.94 -0.36
CA VAL A 97 11.41 -4.00 -0.96
C VAL A 97 12.12 -4.48 -2.22
N MET A 98 12.63 -5.70 -2.15
CA MET A 98 13.37 -6.29 -3.26
C MET A 98 12.47 -7.23 -4.06
N TRP A 99 12.29 -6.95 -5.35
CA TRP A 99 11.56 -7.85 -6.23
C TRP A 99 12.41 -9.09 -6.49
N MET A 100 11.80 -10.27 -6.31
CA MET A 100 12.51 -11.55 -6.44
C MET A 100 12.49 -12.11 -7.85
N ARG A 101 12.10 -11.30 -8.83
CA ARG A 101 12.00 -11.68 -10.26
C ARG A 101 11.03 -12.83 -10.48
N GLN A 102 10.05 -12.92 -9.61
CA GLN A 102 8.93 -13.84 -9.68
C GLN A 102 7.68 -13.04 -9.40
N ALA A 103 6.63 -13.21 -10.20
CA ALA A 103 5.41 -12.40 -10.10
C ALA A 103 4.87 -12.36 -8.67
N GLY A 104 4.74 -11.17 -8.12
CA GLY A 104 4.19 -10.95 -6.79
C GLY A 104 5.12 -11.32 -5.63
N LYS A 105 6.35 -11.71 -5.89
CA LYS A 105 7.29 -12.12 -4.83
C LYS A 105 8.28 -11.01 -4.50
N VAL A 106 8.33 -10.63 -3.23
CA VAL A 106 9.29 -9.63 -2.75
C VAL A 106 9.96 -10.12 -1.48
N LYS A 107 11.12 -9.53 -1.19
CA LYS A 107 11.84 -9.75 0.06
C LYS A 107 12.06 -8.39 0.70
N LEU A 108 11.78 -8.30 2.00
CA LEU A 108 12.02 -7.07 2.75
C LEU A 108 13.42 -7.10 3.31
N THR A 109 14.22 -6.07 3.01
CA THR A 109 15.66 -6.08 3.31
C THR A 109 16.08 -5.10 4.40
N GLY A 110 15.22 -4.17 4.76
CA GLY A 110 15.56 -3.17 5.78
C GLY A 110 14.67 -3.31 7.00
N GLU A 111 14.59 -2.24 7.74
CA GLU A 111 13.74 -2.18 8.91
C GLU A 111 12.27 -2.14 8.49
N VAL A 112 11.46 -2.97 9.12
CA VAL A 112 10.03 -3.07 8.85
C VAL A 112 9.28 -2.81 10.15
N MET A 113 8.32 -1.87 10.11
CA MET A 113 7.43 -1.63 11.24
C MET A 113 6.17 -2.44 11.04
N GLU A 114 5.69 -3.06 12.10
CA GLU A 114 4.43 -3.78 12.06
C GLU A 114 3.36 -2.96 12.76
N LEU A 115 2.28 -2.67 12.03
CA LEU A 115 1.19 -1.84 12.50
C LEU A 115 -0.07 -2.69 12.63
N THR A 116 -0.97 -2.30 13.50
CA THR A 116 -2.23 -3.02 13.67
C THR A 116 -3.42 -2.11 13.43
N ILE A 117 -4.50 -2.67 12.89
CA ILE A 117 -5.72 -1.91 12.62
C ILE A 117 -6.94 -2.80 12.75
N PHE A 118 -8.06 -2.21 13.24
CA PHE A 118 -9.36 -2.86 13.29
C PHE A 118 -10.25 -2.25 12.22
N MET A 119 -10.50 -2.98 11.16
CA MET A 119 -11.31 -2.47 10.04
C MET A 119 -12.72 -2.08 10.45
N ARG A 120 -13.29 -2.73 11.46
CA ARG A 120 -14.63 -2.38 11.94
C ARG A 120 -14.73 -0.93 12.41
N ARG A 121 -13.62 -0.36 12.85
CA ARG A 121 -13.60 1.01 13.37
C ARG A 121 -13.31 2.03 12.27
N GLU A 122 -13.06 1.57 11.05
CA GLU A 122 -12.57 2.44 9.98
C GLU A 122 -13.52 2.51 8.78
N LYS A 123 -14.80 2.20 8.98
CA LYS A 123 -15.76 2.21 7.88
C LYS A 123 -15.89 3.55 7.19
N GLU A 124 -15.95 4.62 7.97
CA GLU A 124 -16.07 5.97 7.39
C GLU A 124 -14.83 6.37 6.62
N ARG A 125 -13.66 5.98 7.14
CA ARG A 125 -12.38 6.24 6.47
C ARG A 125 -12.35 5.53 5.12
N LEU A 126 -12.72 4.27 5.09
CA LEU A 126 -12.75 3.50 3.86
C LEU A 126 -13.73 4.09 2.85
N GLU A 127 -14.93 4.44 3.28
CA GLU A 127 -15.92 5.04 2.39
C GLU A 127 -15.40 6.34 1.79
N ARG A 128 -14.77 7.19 2.58
CA ARG A 128 -14.18 8.42 2.09
C ARG A 128 -13.13 8.15 1.01
N LEU A 129 -12.24 7.19 1.28
CA LEU A 129 -11.17 6.84 0.34
C LEU A 129 -11.71 6.29 -0.97
N LEU A 130 -12.70 5.42 -0.90
CA LEU A 130 -13.29 4.84 -2.11
C LEU A 130 -13.92 5.89 -3.02
N ASN A 131 -14.32 7.01 -2.47
CA ASN A 131 -14.88 8.12 -3.25
C ASN A 131 -13.81 9.00 -3.92
N THR A 132 -12.53 8.76 -3.63
CA THR A 132 -11.42 9.52 -4.26
C THR A 132 -10.81 8.78 -5.44
N LYS A 133 -11.17 7.55 -5.59
CA LYS A 133 -10.59 6.66 -6.59
C LYS A 133 -11.00 7.03 -8.01
#